data_94509f10269b5263ffe97e7daed855eb
#
_entry.id   94509f10269b5263ffe97e7daed855eb
#
_cell.length_a   1.000
_cell.length_b   1.000
_cell.length_c   1.000
_cell.angle_alpha   90.00
_cell.angle_beta   90.00
_cell.angle_gamma   90.00
#
_symmetry.space_group_name_H-M   'P 1'
#
loop_
_entity.id
_entity.type
_entity.pdbx_description
1 polymer ?
#
loop_
_entity_poly.entity_id
_entity_poly.type
_entity_poly.pdbx_seq_one_letter_code
_entity_poly.pdbx_strand_id
1 'polypeptide(L)'
;MSEQKPSSSDKVSRRGFLGASAAAGAAATQMPAASAADANSRIRIGFIGPGGRGFGAHVKTLAKLRSEGANIDLVAVSEVYKKQEDTVCEFIKKETGVEAKRYVDYNDMLADKDVDAVCIGTPDHWHHRQIIDSLRAGKHVYTEKPMTKTVEEALDVAKVWRETGRVMQVGVQSTSLKVWDQARELIDAGKLGKVLGFQTEYFRNSAVGQWRYYKLDKQMTPETIDWKRWLGVDAGLAPKMDFDRAVYAQWRCYWPFGSGMFTDLFVHRTTAMLKATGLRYPARVVGAGASTSNSTPATCPTWRRSWPTTTRAARA
;
A
#
# COMPACT_ATOMS: atom_id res chain seq x y z
N MET A 1 16.13 -59.79 26.63
CA MET A 1 15.42 -58.59 26.17
C MET A 1 16.35 -57.42 26.38
N SER A 2 17.02 -57.00 25.32
CA SER A 2 18.03 -55.93 25.33
C SER A 2 17.40 -54.61 24.91
N GLU A 3 17.41 -53.63 25.80
CA GLU A 3 16.99 -52.25 25.51
C GLU A 3 18.05 -51.54 24.68
N GLN A 4 17.68 -51.16 23.47
CA GLN A 4 18.49 -50.25 22.65
C GLN A 4 18.20 -48.78 23.04
N LYS A 5 19.28 -48.08 23.48
CA LYS A 5 19.29 -46.62 23.68
C LYS A 5 19.27 -45.90 22.32
N PRO A 6 18.55 -44.79 22.16
CA PRO A 6 18.61 -43.97 20.95
C PRO A 6 19.92 -43.19 20.85
N SER A 7 20.47 -43.13 19.64
CA SER A 7 21.75 -42.51 19.28
C SER A 7 21.70 -40.99 19.33
N SER A 8 22.86 -40.42 19.55
CA SER A 8 23.23 -39.03 19.76
C SER A 8 22.70 -38.05 18.69
N SER A 9 22.20 -36.93 19.19
CA SER A 9 21.94 -35.69 18.42
C SER A 9 23.18 -35.19 17.69
N ASP A 10 23.11 -35.06 16.39
CA ASP A 10 24.09 -34.36 15.55
C ASP A 10 24.19 -32.89 15.99
N LYS A 11 25.22 -32.58 16.76
CA LYS A 11 25.56 -31.21 17.09
C LYS A 11 26.24 -30.59 15.88
N VAL A 12 25.53 -29.69 15.20
CA VAL A 12 26.10 -28.84 14.12
C VAL A 12 27.31 -28.08 14.74
N SER A 13 28.51 -28.35 14.21
CA SER A 13 29.70 -27.66 14.71
C SER A 13 29.72 -26.19 14.30
N ARG A 14 30.36 -25.32 15.10
CA ARG A 14 30.53 -23.89 14.76
C ARG A 14 31.16 -23.68 13.39
N ARG A 15 32.07 -24.56 12.95
CA ARG A 15 32.66 -24.51 11.60
C ARG A 15 31.62 -24.88 10.51
N GLY A 16 30.75 -25.85 10.74
CA GLY A 16 29.68 -26.21 9.83
C GLY A 16 28.64 -25.07 9.66
N PHE A 17 28.35 -24.40 10.77
CA PHE A 17 27.46 -23.24 10.75
C PHE A 17 28.04 -22.04 9.98
N LEU A 18 29.33 -21.72 10.19
CA LEU A 18 30.03 -20.65 9.46
C LEU A 18 30.23 -20.98 7.98
N GLY A 19 30.48 -22.25 7.64
CA GLY A 19 30.55 -22.70 6.25
C GLY A 19 29.19 -22.60 5.51
N ALA A 20 28.10 -22.97 6.16
CA ALA A 20 26.75 -22.84 5.62
C ALA A 20 26.33 -21.35 5.48
N SER A 21 26.75 -20.48 6.40
CA SER A 21 26.48 -19.04 6.31
C SER A 21 27.26 -18.37 5.18
N ALA A 22 28.48 -18.81 4.88
CA ALA A 22 29.28 -18.31 3.76
C ALA A 22 28.70 -18.78 2.40
N ALA A 23 28.21 -20.01 2.32
CA ALA A 23 27.55 -20.54 1.13
C ALA A 23 26.19 -19.86 0.86
N ALA A 24 25.42 -19.56 1.92
CA ALA A 24 24.18 -18.79 1.81
C ALA A 24 24.43 -17.33 1.40
N GLY A 25 25.55 -16.73 1.83
CA GLY A 25 25.98 -15.38 1.39
C GLY A 25 26.37 -15.32 -0.08
N ALA A 26 26.99 -16.39 -0.62
CA ALA A 26 27.38 -16.45 -2.03
C ALA A 26 26.18 -16.73 -2.97
N ALA A 27 25.13 -17.41 -2.50
CA ALA A 27 23.91 -17.62 -3.26
C ALA A 27 23.03 -16.35 -3.35
N ALA A 28 23.17 -15.40 -2.42
CA ALA A 28 22.42 -14.15 -2.43
C ALA A 28 22.95 -13.10 -3.45
N THR A 29 24.09 -13.36 -4.07
CA THR A 29 24.72 -12.42 -5.03
C THR A 29 24.45 -12.74 -6.50
N GLN A 30 23.64 -13.74 -6.82
CA GLN A 30 23.14 -13.98 -8.19
C GLN A 30 21.67 -13.54 -8.32
N MET A 31 21.36 -12.31 -7.89
CA MET A 31 20.24 -11.62 -8.52
C MET A 31 20.65 -11.35 -9.97
N PRO A 32 19.82 -11.69 -10.98
CA PRO A 32 20.11 -11.27 -12.33
C PRO A 32 20.32 -9.75 -12.27
N ALA A 33 21.50 -9.28 -12.63
CA ALA A 33 21.73 -7.86 -12.81
C ALA A 33 20.60 -7.40 -13.73
N ALA A 34 19.71 -6.52 -13.24
CA ALA A 34 18.87 -5.77 -14.13
C ALA A 34 19.80 -5.26 -15.19
N SER A 35 19.61 -5.66 -16.46
CA SER A 35 20.42 -5.19 -17.55
C SER A 35 20.53 -3.70 -17.33
N ALA A 36 21.74 -3.16 -17.31
CA ALA A 36 21.98 -1.73 -17.29
C ALA A 36 21.39 -1.18 -18.59
N ALA A 37 20.08 -1.12 -18.66
CA ALA A 37 19.38 -0.26 -19.60
C ALA A 37 19.98 1.09 -19.33
N ASP A 38 20.54 1.70 -20.36
CA ASP A 38 21.30 2.93 -20.33
C ASP A 38 21.05 3.77 -19.09
N ALA A 39 22.08 3.96 -18.24
CA ALA A 39 21.96 4.78 -17.02
C ALA A 39 21.41 6.19 -17.31
N ASN A 40 21.26 6.54 -18.57
CA ASN A 40 20.70 7.77 -19.13
C ASN A 40 19.23 7.64 -19.59
N SER A 41 18.63 6.43 -19.63
CA SER A 41 17.22 6.32 -20.03
C SER A 41 16.30 6.79 -18.91
N ARG A 42 15.28 7.59 -19.23
CA ARG A 42 14.27 8.05 -18.27
C ARG A 42 13.44 6.88 -17.78
N ILE A 43 13.15 6.86 -16.48
CA ILE A 43 12.20 5.90 -15.91
C ILE A 43 10.79 6.32 -16.32
N ARG A 44 10.10 5.46 -17.04
CA ARG A 44 8.76 5.70 -17.59
C ARG A 44 7.71 5.19 -16.60
N ILE A 45 6.92 6.12 -16.05
CA ILE A 45 5.98 5.85 -14.95
C ILE A 45 4.55 5.86 -15.47
N GLY A 46 3.82 4.77 -15.20
CA GLY A 46 2.38 4.66 -15.36
C GLY A 46 1.63 4.86 -14.03
N PHE A 47 0.39 5.35 -14.10
CA PHE A 47 -0.46 5.58 -12.94
C PHE A 47 -1.70 4.70 -13.01
N ILE A 48 -1.96 3.92 -11.98
CA ILE A 48 -3.16 3.09 -11.85
C ILE A 48 -4.09 3.74 -10.81
N GLY A 49 -5.27 4.15 -11.25
CA GLY A 49 -6.28 4.80 -10.41
C GLY A 49 -5.79 6.12 -9.81
N PRO A 50 -5.29 7.08 -10.60
CA PRO A 50 -4.83 8.36 -10.10
C PRO A 50 -5.99 9.28 -9.70
N GLY A 51 -6.85 8.79 -8.80
CA GLY A 51 -7.92 9.56 -8.16
C GLY A 51 -7.39 10.71 -7.31
N GLY A 52 -8.21 11.18 -6.35
CA GLY A 52 -7.85 12.37 -5.56
C GLY A 52 -6.45 12.34 -4.95
N ARG A 53 -6.09 11.23 -4.29
CA ARG A 53 -4.76 11.07 -3.69
C ARG A 53 -3.67 10.84 -4.74
N GLY A 54 -3.90 9.92 -5.68
CA GLY A 54 -2.95 9.61 -6.74
C GLY A 54 -2.60 10.83 -7.58
N PHE A 55 -3.59 11.61 -7.98
CA PHE A 55 -3.37 12.86 -8.70
C PHE A 55 -2.70 13.94 -7.83
N GLY A 56 -3.31 14.24 -6.68
CA GLY A 56 -2.89 15.36 -5.84
C GLY A 56 -1.49 15.21 -5.26
N ALA A 57 -1.09 14.00 -4.88
CA ALA A 57 0.19 13.75 -4.25
C ALA A 57 1.23 13.13 -5.19
N HIS A 58 0.84 12.20 -6.08
CA HIS A 58 1.84 11.47 -6.86
C HIS A 58 2.06 12.10 -8.24
N VAL A 59 1.00 12.24 -9.06
CA VAL A 59 1.17 12.82 -10.40
C VAL A 59 1.78 14.22 -10.32
N LYS A 60 1.24 15.09 -9.48
CA LYS A 60 1.75 16.47 -9.32
C LYS A 60 3.18 16.52 -8.80
N THR A 61 3.50 15.68 -7.81
CA THR A 61 4.86 15.64 -7.25
C THR A 61 5.86 15.13 -8.26
N LEU A 62 5.53 14.05 -9.00
CA LEU A 62 6.44 13.49 -10.01
C LEU A 62 6.61 14.45 -11.20
N ALA A 63 5.55 15.14 -11.63
CA ALA A 63 5.67 16.19 -12.65
C ALA A 63 6.61 17.32 -12.21
N LYS A 64 6.48 17.75 -10.94
CA LYS A 64 7.39 18.75 -10.35
C LYS A 64 8.83 18.24 -10.29
N LEU A 65 9.08 17.03 -9.80
CA LEU A 65 10.41 16.43 -9.73
C LEU A 65 11.04 16.33 -11.14
N ARG A 66 10.24 15.97 -12.15
CA ARG A 66 10.70 15.97 -13.53
C ARG A 66 11.14 17.36 -13.99
N SER A 67 10.37 18.41 -13.67
CA SER A 67 10.75 19.80 -14.01
C SER A 67 12.00 20.27 -13.26
N GLU A 68 12.29 19.67 -12.10
CA GLU A 68 13.51 19.91 -11.31
C GLU A 68 14.70 19.06 -11.76
N GLY A 69 14.56 18.28 -12.85
CA GLY A 69 15.65 17.52 -13.47
C GLY A 69 15.68 16.04 -13.10
N ALA A 70 14.69 15.50 -12.38
CA ALA A 70 14.61 14.05 -12.17
C ALA A 70 14.44 13.30 -13.50
N ASN A 71 15.19 12.22 -13.66
CA ASN A 71 15.23 11.44 -14.90
C ASN A 71 14.02 10.49 -15.01
N ILE A 72 12.82 11.07 -15.08
CA ILE A 72 11.54 10.36 -15.14
C ILE A 72 10.63 10.95 -16.21
N ASP A 73 9.74 10.14 -16.78
CA ASP A 73 8.62 10.56 -17.62
C ASP A 73 7.30 9.96 -17.13
N LEU A 74 6.22 10.73 -17.21
CA LEU A 74 4.87 10.31 -16.84
C LEU A 74 4.16 9.89 -18.13
N VAL A 75 4.13 8.58 -18.43
CA VAL A 75 3.84 8.09 -19.80
C VAL A 75 2.48 7.44 -19.96
N ALA A 76 1.83 7.00 -18.88
CA ALA A 76 0.59 6.24 -18.98
C ALA A 76 -0.35 6.48 -17.79
N VAL A 77 -1.65 6.42 -18.04
CA VAL A 77 -2.71 6.54 -17.04
C VAL A 77 -3.74 5.43 -17.28
N SER A 78 -4.06 4.66 -16.23
CA SER A 78 -5.21 3.75 -16.22
C SER A 78 -6.21 4.22 -15.16
N GLU A 79 -7.40 4.63 -15.61
CA GLU A 79 -8.45 5.18 -14.76
C GLU A 79 -9.82 4.76 -15.29
N VAL A 80 -10.71 4.40 -14.38
CA VAL A 80 -12.07 3.95 -14.70
C VAL A 80 -13.11 5.10 -14.71
N TYR A 81 -12.73 6.27 -14.22
CA TYR A 81 -13.55 7.48 -14.23
C TYR A 81 -13.06 8.44 -15.32
N LYS A 82 -13.81 8.56 -16.40
CA LYS A 82 -13.42 9.32 -17.60
C LYS A 82 -12.99 10.76 -17.31
N LYS A 83 -13.76 11.48 -16.50
CA LYS A 83 -13.40 12.86 -16.11
C LYS A 83 -12.05 12.93 -15.40
N GLN A 84 -11.77 11.97 -14.54
CA GLN A 84 -10.50 11.94 -13.79
C GLN A 84 -9.35 11.58 -14.72
N GLU A 85 -9.54 10.64 -15.63
CA GLU A 85 -8.56 10.32 -16.67
C GLU A 85 -8.19 11.57 -17.48
N ASP A 86 -9.19 12.30 -17.99
CA ASP A 86 -8.99 13.53 -18.76
C ASP A 86 -8.22 14.57 -17.95
N THR A 87 -8.64 14.82 -16.71
CA THR A 87 -7.96 15.76 -15.80
C THR A 87 -6.48 15.43 -15.60
N VAL A 88 -6.16 14.16 -15.42
CA VAL A 88 -4.78 13.72 -15.18
C VAL A 88 -3.95 13.82 -16.44
N CYS A 89 -4.45 13.33 -17.57
CA CYS A 89 -3.72 13.36 -18.84
C CYS A 89 -3.47 14.78 -19.34
N GLU A 90 -4.47 15.67 -19.23
CA GLU A 90 -4.32 17.08 -19.57
C GLU A 90 -3.28 17.77 -18.67
N PHE A 91 -3.29 17.48 -17.38
CA PHE A 91 -2.28 18.00 -16.47
C PHE A 91 -0.88 17.51 -16.83
N ILE A 92 -0.69 16.21 -17.07
CA ILE A 92 0.61 15.66 -17.48
C ILE A 92 1.09 16.35 -18.74
N LYS A 93 0.25 16.45 -19.78
CA LYS A 93 0.59 17.11 -21.03
C LYS A 93 1.02 18.57 -20.82
N LYS A 94 0.23 19.31 -20.03
CA LYS A 94 0.51 20.73 -19.74
C LYS A 94 1.84 20.93 -19.01
N GLU A 95 2.11 20.13 -17.96
CA GLU A 95 3.26 20.35 -17.08
C GLU A 95 4.55 19.71 -17.61
N THR A 96 4.43 18.66 -18.44
CA THR A 96 5.61 17.89 -18.89
C THR A 96 5.82 17.86 -20.38
N GLY A 97 4.83 18.24 -21.17
CA GLY A 97 4.82 18.09 -22.63
C GLY A 97 4.59 16.65 -23.10
N VAL A 98 4.47 15.68 -22.18
CA VAL A 98 4.26 14.26 -22.52
C VAL A 98 2.78 13.99 -22.75
N GLU A 99 2.45 13.37 -23.89
CA GLU A 99 1.12 12.82 -24.15
C GLU A 99 1.02 11.43 -23.51
N ALA A 100 0.44 11.36 -22.29
CA ALA A 100 0.29 10.08 -21.60
C ALA A 100 -0.71 9.16 -22.33
N LYS A 101 -0.32 7.90 -22.53
CA LYS A 101 -1.22 6.87 -23.08
C LYS A 101 -2.34 6.58 -22.07
N ARG A 102 -3.54 6.32 -22.57
CA ARG A 102 -4.76 6.11 -21.77
C ARG A 102 -5.18 4.65 -21.82
N TYR A 103 -5.47 4.10 -20.65
CA TYR A 103 -5.90 2.71 -20.49
C TYR A 103 -7.09 2.63 -19.54
N VAL A 104 -8.14 1.95 -19.95
CA VAL A 104 -9.26 1.61 -19.05
C VAL A 104 -8.88 0.39 -18.20
N ASP A 105 -8.23 -0.61 -18.82
CA ASP A 105 -7.71 -1.78 -18.13
C ASP A 105 -6.23 -1.59 -17.80
N TYR A 106 -5.88 -1.68 -16.52
CA TYR A 106 -4.49 -1.57 -16.09
C TYR A 106 -3.61 -2.71 -16.63
N ASN A 107 -4.19 -3.89 -16.94
CA ASN A 107 -3.43 -4.99 -17.52
C ASN A 107 -2.89 -4.65 -18.91
N ASP A 108 -3.64 -3.89 -19.72
CA ASP A 108 -3.17 -3.41 -21.01
C ASP A 108 -1.97 -2.44 -20.82
N MET A 109 -2.04 -1.59 -19.79
CA MET A 109 -0.90 -0.72 -19.43
C MET A 109 0.30 -1.54 -18.92
N LEU A 110 0.08 -2.61 -18.16
CA LEU A 110 1.16 -3.47 -17.68
C LEU A 110 1.85 -4.24 -18.84
N ALA A 111 1.12 -4.55 -19.90
CA ALA A 111 1.66 -5.18 -21.10
C ALA A 111 2.50 -4.21 -21.95
N ASP A 112 2.34 -2.90 -21.78
CA ASP A 112 3.11 -1.90 -22.51
C ASP A 112 4.58 -1.91 -22.06
N LYS A 113 5.48 -2.13 -23.04
CA LYS A 113 6.94 -2.12 -22.83
C LYS A 113 7.51 -0.73 -22.55
N ASP A 114 6.72 0.32 -22.83
CA ASP A 114 7.09 1.69 -22.56
C ASP A 114 6.75 2.15 -21.13
N VAL A 115 6.34 1.23 -20.24
CA VAL A 115 6.13 1.47 -18.82
C VAL A 115 7.15 0.66 -18.03
N ASP A 116 7.97 1.31 -17.21
CA ASP A 116 9.00 0.69 -16.37
C ASP A 116 8.52 0.49 -14.93
N ALA A 117 7.77 1.47 -14.44
CA ALA A 117 7.27 1.48 -13.07
C ALA A 117 5.81 1.95 -13.03
N VAL A 118 5.08 1.51 -12.01
CA VAL A 118 3.70 1.95 -11.78
C VAL A 118 3.51 2.56 -10.40
N CYS A 119 2.64 3.57 -10.34
CA CYS A 119 2.18 4.20 -9.12
C CYS A 119 0.70 3.86 -8.92
N ILE A 120 0.39 3.05 -7.90
CA ILE A 120 -0.96 2.55 -7.60
C ILE A 120 -1.62 3.46 -6.56
N GLY A 121 -2.76 4.06 -6.91
CA GLY A 121 -3.55 4.95 -6.05
C GLY A 121 -5.04 4.63 -6.02
N THR A 122 -5.41 3.40 -6.34
CA THR A 122 -6.78 2.87 -6.32
C THR A 122 -7.35 2.74 -4.91
N PRO A 123 -8.62 2.38 -4.72
CA PRO A 123 -9.14 1.92 -3.43
C PRO A 123 -8.44 0.66 -2.91
N ASP A 124 -8.44 0.47 -1.58
CA ASP A 124 -7.65 -0.57 -0.89
C ASP A 124 -7.90 -1.99 -1.41
N HIS A 125 -9.13 -2.31 -1.81
CA HIS A 125 -9.50 -3.66 -2.28
C HIS A 125 -8.81 -4.06 -3.59
N TRP A 126 -8.25 -3.10 -4.33
CA TRP A 126 -7.50 -3.34 -5.55
C TRP A 126 -5.99 -3.52 -5.30
N HIS A 127 -5.45 -3.00 -4.20
CA HIS A 127 -4.00 -2.91 -4.02
C HIS A 127 -3.29 -4.25 -4.16
N HIS A 128 -3.73 -5.28 -3.43
CA HIS A 128 -3.13 -6.62 -3.48
C HIS A 128 -3.02 -7.12 -4.91
N ARG A 129 -4.13 -7.14 -5.64
CA ARG A 129 -4.18 -7.67 -7.00
C ARG A 129 -3.29 -6.88 -7.96
N GLN A 130 -3.37 -5.56 -7.93
CA GLN A 130 -2.59 -4.69 -8.81
C GLN A 130 -1.09 -4.74 -8.50
N ILE A 131 -0.69 -4.88 -7.25
CA ILE A 131 0.71 -5.08 -6.87
C ILE A 131 1.24 -6.39 -7.47
N ILE A 132 0.52 -7.50 -7.26
CA ILE A 132 0.92 -8.82 -7.76
C ILE A 132 1.06 -8.81 -9.28
N ASP A 133 0.05 -8.32 -9.99
CA ASP A 133 0.03 -8.28 -11.44
C ASP A 133 1.17 -7.39 -11.99
N SER A 134 1.41 -6.24 -11.35
CA SER A 134 2.51 -5.34 -11.74
C SER A 134 3.88 -5.97 -11.55
N LEU A 135 4.13 -6.60 -10.41
CA LEU A 135 5.38 -7.27 -10.12
C LEU A 135 5.64 -8.42 -11.11
N ARG A 136 4.61 -9.23 -11.40
CA ARG A 136 4.68 -10.34 -12.38
C ARG A 136 4.86 -9.86 -13.81
N ALA A 137 4.30 -8.71 -14.16
CA ALA A 137 4.55 -8.05 -15.44
C ALA A 137 5.95 -7.41 -15.54
N GLY A 138 6.78 -7.56 -14.49
CA GLY A 138 8.15 -7.05 -14.47
C GLY A 138 8.25 -5.55 -14.20
N LYS A 139 7.20 -4.90 -13.71
CA LYS A 139 7.22 -3.46 -13.38
C LYS A 139 7.70 -3.23 -11.95
N HIS A 140 8.37 -2.11 -11.73
CA HIS A 140 8.60 -1.59 -10.38
C HIS A 140 7.32 -0.96 -9.85
N VAL A 141 7.10 -1.02 -8.53
CA VAL A 141 5.82 -0.64 -7.93
C VAL A 141 6.00 0.37 -6.80
N TYR A 142 5.32 1.49 -6.91
CA TYR A 142 4.95 2.33 -5.77
C TYR A 142 3.46 2.18 -5.53
N THR A 143 3.06 1.83 -4.32
CA THR A 143 1.64 1.71 -3.96
C THR A 143 1.28 2.59 -2.78
N GLU A 144 0.09 3.17 -2.79
CA GLU A 144 -0.45 3.85 -1.62
C GLU A 144 -0.69 2.87 -0.47
N LYS A 145 -0.71 3.41 0.72
CA LYS A 145 -1.13 2.69 1.93
C LYS A 145 -2.67 2.59 2.00
N PRO A 146 -3.24 1.59 2.66
CA PRO A 146 -2.58 0.39 3.17
C PRO A 146 -2.13 -0.50 2.02
N MET A 147 -1.02 -1.20 2.18
CA MET A 147 -0.50 -2.11 1.14
C MET A 147 -1.54 -3.17 0.76
N THR A 148 -2.22 -3.71 1.76
CA THR A 148 -3.23 -4.77 1.62
C THR A 148 -4.31 -4.62 2.68
N LYS A 149 -5.40 -5.38 2.54
CA LYS A 149 -6.50 -5.43 3.50
C LYS A 149 -6.34 -6.51 4.56
N THR A 150 -5.64 -7.60 4.25
CA THR A 150 -5.45 -8.73 5.14
C THR A 150 -3.97 -9.11 5.29
N VAL A 151 -3.67 -9.94 6.28
CA VAL A 151 -2.31 -10.47 6.51
C VAL A 151 -1.93 -11.45 5.41
N GLU A 152 -2.88 -12.29 4.97
CA GLU A 152 -2.67 -13.27 3.90
C GLU A 152 -2.26 -12.57 2.60
N GLU A 153 -2.97 -11.50 2.23
CA GLU A 153 -2.61 -10.66 1.08
C GLU A 153 -1.20 -10.09 1.22
N ALA A 154 -0.82 -9.64 2.42
CA ALA A 154 0.51 -9.09 2.67
C ALA A 154 1.61 -10.14 2.54
N LEU A 155 1.36 -11.36 2.99
CA LEU A 155 2.30 -12.49 2.85
C LEU A 155 2.47 -12.88 1.38
N ASP A 156 1.38 -12.88 0.61
CA ASP A 156 1.42 -13.16 -0.84
C ASP A 156 2.21 -12.07 -1.59
N VAL A 157 1.96 -10.79 -1.31
CA VAL A 157 2.76 -9.69 -1.86
C VAL A 157 4.25 -9.87 -1.54
N ALA A 158 4.59 -10.19 -0.29
CA ALA A 158 5.97 -10.37 0.12
C ALA A 158 6.65 -11.57 -0.57
N LYS A 159 5.89 -12.63 -0.87
CA LYS A 159 6.35 -13.78 -1.65
C LYS A 159 6.65 -13.36 -3.09
N VAL A 160 5.67 -12.79 -3.79
CA VAL A 160 5.82 -12.41 -5.20
C VAL A 160 6.89 -11.35 -5.39
N TRP A 161 7.02 -10.40 -4.46
CA TRP A 161 8.09 -9.42 -4.48
C TRP A 161 9.49 -10.08 -4.46
N ARG A 162 9.71 -11.08 -3.60
CA ARG A 162 10.97 -11.82 -3.54
C ARG A 162 11.22 -12.62 -4.82
N GLU A 163 10.18 -13.24 -5.38
CA GLU A 163 10.27 -14.04 -6.62
C GLU A 163 10.64 -13.18 -7.83
N THR A 164 10.11 -11.97 -7.91
CA THR A 164 10.29 -11.10 -9.07
C THR A 164 11.52 -10.21 -8.99
N GLY A 165 12.06 -9.97 -7.79
CA GLY A 165 13.21 -9.08 -7.56
C GLY A 165 12.99 -7.62 -7.99
N ARG A 166 11.75 -7.20 -8.18
CA ARG A 166 11.44 -5.80 -8.55
C ARG A 166 11.49 -4.87 -7.35
N VAL A 167 11.78 -3.61 -7.60
CA VAL A 167 11.71 -2.59 -6.54
C VAL A 167 10.25 -2.33 -6.22
N MET A 168 9.91 -2.39 -4.93
CA MET A 168 8.58 -2.07 -4.44
C MET A 168 8.67 -1.16 -3.22
N GLN A 169 7.84 -0.12 -3.20
CA GLN A 169 7.70 0.78 -2.07
C GLN A 169 6.24 1.01 -1.71
N VAL A 170 5.93 0.97 -0.42
CA VAL A 170 4.63 1.36 0.13
C VAL A 170 4.68 2.79 0.60
N GLY A 171 3.77 3.62 0.11
CA GLY A 171 3.69 5.05 0.38
C GLY A 171 3.10 5.38 1.74
N VAL A 172 3.86 5.26 2.83
CA VAL A 172 3.44 5.68 4.15
C VAL A 172 3.99 7.06 4.46
N GLN A 173 3.12 8.07 4.46
CA GLN A 173 3.52 9.47 4.69
C GLN A 173 4.19 9.65 6.06
N SER A 174 5.07 10.63 6.13
CA SER A 174 5.80 11.04 7.32
C SER A 174 6.88 10.07 7.82
N THR A 175 6.99 8.85 7.30
CA THR A 175 8.07 7.92 7.71
C THR A 175 9.44 8.34 7.21
N SER A 176 9.51 9.23 6.20
CA SER A 176 10.76 9.81 5.69
C SER A 176 11.27 11.02 6.52
N LEU A 177 10.54 11.44 7.55
CA LEU A 177 10.97 12.55 8.40
C LEU A 177 12.17 12.14 9.25
N LYS A 178 13.21 12.96 9.28
CA LYS A 178 14.45 12.74 10.03
C LYS A 178 14.25 12.53 11.53
N VAL A 179 13.15 13.05 12.09
CA VAL A 179 12.83 12.88 13.52
C VAL A 179 12.75 11.41 13.94
N TRP A 180 12.33 10.52 13.06
CA TRP A 180 12.26 9.09 13.35
C TRP A 180 13.64 8.43 13.37
N ASP A 181 14.55 8.90 12.52
CA ASP A 181 15.94 8.44 12.51
C ASP A 181 16.66 8.95 13.78
N GLN A 182 16.48 10.21 14.16
CA GLN A 182 16.99 10.78 15.42
C GLN A 182 16.44 10.05 16.66
N ALA A 183 15.14 9.74 16.67
CA ALA A 183 14.55 8.93 17.76
C ALA A 183 15.20 7.54 17.82
N ARG A 184 15.43 6.91 16.67
CA ARG A 184 16.12 5.64 16.58
C ARG A 184 17.54 5.70 17.16
N GLU A 185 18.32 6.71 16.79
CA GLU A 185 19.68 6.92 17.30
C GLU A 185 19.71 7.03 18.83
N LEU A 186 18.77 7.77 19.43
CA LEU A 186 18.67 7.91 20.90
C LEU A 186 18.29 6.58 21.58
N ILE A 187 17.42 5.79 20.96
CA ILE A 187 17.03 4.47 21.48
C ILE A 187 18.20 3.51 21.40
N ASP A 188 18.89 3.45 20.27
CA ASP A 188 20.04 2.57 20.05
C ASP A 188 21.24 2.95 20.95
N ALA A 189 21.39 4.25 21.27
CA ALA A 189 22.34 4.73 22.27
C ALA A 189 21.94 4.43 23.73
N GLY A 190 20.84 3.72 23.95
CA GLY A 190 20.38 3.32 25.30
C GLY A 190 19.79 4.45 26.14
N LYS A 191 19.52 5.63 25.57
CA LYS A 191 19.01 6.80 26.33
C LYS A 191 17.64 6.58 26.98
N LEU A 192 16.84 5.67 26.43
CA LEU A 192 15.53 5.27 26.97
C LEU A 192 15.57 3.94 27.72
N GLY A 193 16.74 3.25 27.75
CA GLY A 193 16.83 1.89 28.22
C GLY A 193 16.04 0.92 27.30
N LYS A 194 15.53 -0.18 27.87
CA LYS A 194 14.78 -1.19 27.12
C LYS A 194 13.38 -0.66 26.76
N VAL A 195 13.08 -0.56 25.48
CA VAL A 195 11.73 -0.23 25.00
C VAL A 195 10.79 -1.40 25.28
N LEU A 196 9.77 -1.19 26.10
CA LEU A 196 8.78 -2.20 26.48
C LEU A 196 7.50 -2.12 25.65
N GLY A 197 7.21 -0.96 25.09
CA GLY A 197 6.02 -0.71 24.29
C GLY A 197 5.94 0.71 23.78
N PHE A 198 4.95 0.98 22.96
CA PHE A 198 4.61 2.33 22.53
C PHE A 198 3.10 2.51 22.47
N GLN A 199 2.67 3.74 22.58
CA GLN A 199 1.28 4.15 22.42
C GLN A 199 1.18 5.11 21.24
N THR A 200 0.15 4.92 20.43
CA THR A 200 -0.21 5.85 19.34
C THR A 200 -1.69 6.18 19.39
N GLU A 201 -2.02 7.31 18.81
CA GLU A 201 -3.39 7.81 18.75
C GLU A 201 -3.67 8.43 17.39
N TYR A 202 -4.94 8.41 16.99
CA TYR A 202 -5.38 9.06 15.78
C TYR A 202 -6.79 9.61 15.99
N PHE A 203 -6.88 10.92 16.08
CA PHE A 203 -8.14 11.61 16.30
C PHE A 203 -8.61 12.31 15.02
N ARG A 204 -9.90 12.23 14.75
CA ARG A 204 -10.60 13.03 13.76
C ARG A 204 -11.82 13.65 14.40
N ASN A 205 -11.84 14.97 14.48
CA ASN A 205 -12.99 15.73 14.93
C ASN A 205 -13.70 16.30 13.69
N SER A 206 -14.85 15.75 13.35
CA SER A 206 -15.62 16.13 12.17
C SER A 206 -17.12 15.95 12.43
N ALA A 207 -17.89 16.99 12.17
CA ALA A 207 -19.35 16.94 12.30
C ALA A 207 -20.03 15.96 11.34
N VAL A 208 -19.41 15.69 10.18
CA VAL A 208 -19.96 14.79 9.15
C VAL A 208 -19.42 13.35 9.24
N GLY A 209 -18.49 13.09 10.16
CA GLY A 209 -17.83 11.80 10.33
C GLY A 209 -16.63 11.60 9.39
N GLN A 210 -15.84 10.55 9.68
CA GLN A 210 -14.65 10.21 8.93
C GLN A 210 -15.01 9.75 7.51
N TRP A 211 -14.25 10.23 6.52
CA TRP A 211 -14.37 9.96 5.07
C TRP A 211 -15.64 10.44 4.38
N ARG A 212 -16.66 10.91 5.12
CA ARG A 212 -17.88 11.49 4.54
C ARG A 212 -17.71 12.89 4.00
N TYR A 213 -16.58 13.53 4.24
CA TYR A 213 -16.20 14.82 3.70
C TYR A 213 -15.81 14.77 2.20
N TYR A 214 -15.61 13.58 1.64
CA TYR A 214 -15.41 13.44 0.20
C TYR A 214 -16.70 13.80 -0.54
N LYS A 215 -16.58 14.77 -1.44
CA LYS A 215 -17.73 15.32 -2.15
C LYS A 215 -18.31 14.33 -3.16
N LEU A 216 -19.63 14.30 -3.26
CA LEU A 216 -20.36 13.55 -4.28
C LEU A 216 -20.55 14.46 -5.50
N ASP A 217 -19.71 14.27 -6.52
CA ASP A 217 -19.84 15.00 -7.79
C ASP A 217 -21.01 14.45 -8.60
N LYS A 218 -21.87 15.33 -9.13
CA LYS A 218 -23.01 14.95 -9.98
C LYS A 218 -22.57 14.24 -11.26
N GLN A 219 -21.35 14.46 -11.72
CA GLN A 219 -20.77 13.80 -12.91
C GLN A 219 -20.31 12.37 -12.64
N MET A 220 -20.31 11.91 -11.40
CA MET A 220 -20.10 10.49 -11.05
C MET A 220 -21.37 9.72 -11.35
N THR A 221 -21.42 9.08 -12.52
CA THR A 221 -22.58 8.34 -13.03
C THR A 221 -22.14 7.00 -13.63
N PRO A 222 -23.05 6.03 -13.85
CA PRO A 222 -22.72 4.76 -14.50
C PRO A 222 -22.14 4.92 -15.92
N GLU A 223 -22.46 6.02 -16.61
CA GLU A 223 -21.99 6.30 -17.96
C GLU A 223 -20.54 6.85 -17.96
N THR A 224 -20.12 7.46 -16.85
CA THR A 224 -18.79 8.10 -16.74
C THR A 224 -17.79 7.28 -15.95
N ILE A 225 -18.26 6.25 -15.22
CA ILE A 225 -17.44 5.37 -14.39
C ILE A 225 -17.68 3.92 -14.83
N ASP A 226 -16.63 3.20 -15.20
CA ASP A 226 -16.72 1.74 -15.40
C ASP A 226 -16.89 1.07 -14.02
N TRP A 227 -18.16 1.03 -13.58
CA TRP A 227 -18.53 0.55 -12.25
C TRP A 227 -18.19 -0.91 -12.02
N LYS A 228 -18.38 -1.77 -13.03
CA LYS A 228 -18.04 -3.20 -12.95
C LYS A 228 -16.57 -3.39 -12.69
N ARG A 229 -15.72 -2.66 -13.43
CA ARG A 229 -14.28 -2.72 -13.27
C ARG A 229 -13.85 -2.08 -11.97
N TRP A 230 -14.47 -0.97 -11.56
CA TRP A 230 -14.17 -0.37 -10.25
C TRP A 230 -14.43 -1.32 -9.09
N LEU A 231 -15.53 -2.07 -9.10
CA LEU A 231 -15.85 -3.11 -8.11
C LEU A 231 -14.85 -4.27 -8.13
N GLY A 232 -14.30 -4.60 -9.29
CA GLY A 232 -13.47 -5.78 -9.46
C GLY A 232 -14.25 -7.09 -9.36
N VAL A 233 -15.50 -7.10 -9.85
CA VAL A 233 -16.40 -8.27 -9.77
C VAL A 233 -15.78 -9.50 -10.43
N ASP A 234 -15.22 -9.32 -11.63
CA ASP A 234 -14.62 -10.42 -12.39
C ASP A 234 -13.34 -10.96 -11.73
N ALA A 235 -12.69 -10.15 -10.89
CA ALA A 235 -11.53 -10.54 -10.09
C ALA A 235 -11.91 -11.03 -8.68
N GLY A 236 -13.21 -11.09 -8.33
CA GLY A 236 -13.68 -11.52 -7.02
C GLY A 236 -13.37 -10.57 -5.87
N LEU A 237 -13.07 -9.29 -6.15
CA LEU A 237 -12.63 -8.32 -5.15
C LEU A 237 -13.78 -7.72 -4.33
N ALA A 238 -14.94 -7.56 -4.95
CA ALA A 238 -16.15 -7.10 -4.27
C ALA A 238 -17.40 -7.74 -4.90
N PRO A 239 -18.52 -7.83 -4.14
CA PRO A 239 -19.77 -8.33 -4.68
C PRO A 239 -20.32 -7.39 -5.76
N LYS A 240 -21.05 -7.98 -6.72
CA LYS A 240 -21.81 -7.20 -7.68
C LYS A 240 -22.88 -6.39 -6.96
N MET A 241 -22.97 -5.11 -7.27
CA MET A 241 -23.97 -4.20 -6.74
C MET A 241 -24.30 -3.10 -7.77
N ASP A 242 -25.46 -2.51 -7.65
CA ASP A 242 -25.85 -1.37 -8.47
C ASP A 242 -24.94 -0.16 -8.18
N PHE A 243 -24.84 0.73 -9.15
CA PHE A 243 -24.04 1.93 -9.00
C PHE A 243 -24.55 2.81 -7.85
N ASP A 244 -23.64 3.17 -6.95
CA ASP A 244 -23.89 4.12 -5.88
C ASP A 244 -22.74 5.15 -5.83
N ARG A 245 -23.07 6.41 -6.11
CA ARG A 245 -22.11 7.52 -6.08
C ARG A 245 -21.46 7.70 -4.70
N ALA A 246 -22.19 7.45 -3.61
CA ALA A 246 -21.65 7.57 -2.27
C ALA A 246 -20.66 6.43 -1.99
N VAL A 247 -20.94 5.23 -2.46
CA VAL A 247 -20.01 4.10 -2.39
C VAL A 247 -18.73 4.43 -3.16
N TYR A 248 -18.86 4.94 -4.38
CA TYR A 248 -17.70 5.32 -5.19
C TYR A 248 -16.83 6.38 -4.51
N ALA A 249 -17.42 7.51 -4.10
CA ALA A 249 -16.67 8.64 -3.57
C ALA A 249 -16.19 8.42 -2.13
N GLN A 250 -16.95 7.69 -1.32
CA GLN A 250 -16.72 7.48 0.12
C GLN A 250 -16.48 6.01 0.45
N TRP A 251 -15.83 5.28 -0.44
CA TRP A 251 -15.62 3.84 -0.38
C TRP A 251 -15.00 3.34 0.93
N ARG A 252 -14.20 4.16 1.59
CA ARG A 252 -13.61 3.84 2.89
C ARG A 252 -14.65 3.64 4.02
N CYS A 253 -15.90 4.08 3.80
CA CYS A 253 -17.00 3.84 4.72
C CYS A 253 -17.56 2.41 4.62
N TYR A 254 -17.09 1.59 3.67
CA TYR A 254 -17.67 0.29 3.36
C TYR A 254 -16.62 -0.82 3.42
N TRP A 255 -16.90 -1.89 4.18
CA TRP A 255 -16.00 -3.01 4.41
C TRP A 255 -15.51 -3.74 3.13
N PRO A 256 -16.31 -3.90 2.06
CA PRO A 256 -15.79 -4.52 0.84
C PRO A 256 -14.58 -3.78 0.26
N PHE A 257 -14.47 -2.48 0.45
CA PHE A 257 -13.49 -1.62 -0.22
C PHE A 257 -12.36 -1.13 0.67
N GLY A 258 -12.56 -1.06 1.99
CA GLY A 258 -11.55 -0.63 2.96
C GLY A 258 -11.60 -1.47 4.23
N SER A 259 -10.60 -1.38 5.11
CA SER A 259 -10.49 -2.13 6.36
C SER A 259 -10.53 -1.26 7.61
N GLY A 260 -11.13 -0.06 7.48
CA GLY A 260 -11.38 0.84 8.59
C GLY A 260 -10.15 1.62 9.06
N MET A 261 -10.27 2.25 10.22
CA MET A 261 -9.27 3.21 10.72
C MET A 261 -7.91 2.60 11.06
N PHE A 262 -7.86 1.35 11.48
CA PHE A 262 -6.61 0.72 11.87
C PHE A 262 -5.69 0.51 10.67
N THR A 263 -6.22 0.10 9.54
CA THR A 263 -5.45 -0.08 8.32
C THR A 263 -5.21 1.23 7.57
N ASP A 264 -6.23 2.11 7.48
CA ASP A 264 -6.13 3.33 6.69
C ASP A 264 -5.38 4.46 7.42
N LEU A 265 -5.53 4.60 8.74
CA LEU A 265 -4.99 5.73 9.50
C LEU A 265 -3.87 5.35 10.48
N PHE A 266 -4.05 4.30 11.29
CA PHE A 266 -3.04 3.92 12.27
C PHE A 266 -1.76 3.39 11.63
N VAL A 267 -1.80 2.91 10.39
CA VAL A 267 -0.60 2.55 9.63
C VAL A 267 0.45 3.67 9.62
N HIS A 268 0.04 4.93 9.54
CA HIS A 268 0.98 6.07 9.58
C HIS A 268 1.73 6.17 10.91
N ARG A 269 1.03 5.96 12.02
CA ARG A 269 1.60 6.06 13.36
C ARG A 269 2.41 4.82 13.71
N THR A 270 1.83 3.64 13.47
CA THR A 270 2.48 2.37 13.78
C THR A 270 3.78 2.19 13.00
N THR A 271 3.79 2.50 11.69
CA THR A 271 5.01 2.38 10.87
C THR A 271 6.11 3.33 11.36
N ALA A 272 5.75 4.57 11.74
CA ALA A 272 6.70 5.52 12.30
C ALA A 272 7.30 5.04 13.64
N MET A 273 6.48 4.49 14.51
CA MET A 273 6.93 3.93 15.79
C MET A 273 7.80 2.68 15.59
N LEU A 274 7.44 1.80 14.66
CA LEU A 274 8.27 0.64 14.32
C LEU A 274 9.63 1.08 13.74
N LYS A 275 9.67 2.12 12.91
CA LYS A 275 10.91 2.71 12.40
C LYS A 275 11.78 3.24 13.54
N ALA A 276 11.21 4.03 14.42
CA ALA A 276 11.93 4.64 15.55
C ALA A 276 12.44 3.60 16.56
N THR A 277 11.64 2.58 16.88
CA THR A 277 12.02 1.56 17.89
C THR A 277 12.84 0.41 17.32
N GLY A 278 12.82 0.19 15.99
CA GLY A 278 13.43 -0.96 15.34
C GLY A 278 12.72 -2.29 15.59
N LEU A 279 11.59 -2.26 16.25
CA LEU A 279 10.78 -3.45 16.47
C LEU A 279 10.10 -3.87 15.16
N ARG A 280 10.04 -5.18 14.91
CA ARG A 280 9.38 -5.72 13.72
C ARG A 280 7.92 -6.06 13.99
N TYR A 281 7.66 -6.71 15.13
CA TYR A 281 6.33 -7.21 15.48
C TYR A 281 6.05 -6.95 16.95
N PRO A 282 4.86 -6.46 17.30
CA PRO A 282 4.43 -6.36 18.69
C PRO A 282 4.01 -7.75 19.20
N ALA A 283 4.33 -8.05 20.46
CA ALA A 283 3.86 -9.27 21.13
C ALA A 283 2.36 -9.19 21.47
N ARG A 284 1.87 -7.97 21.76
CA ARG A 284 0.46 -7.71 22.06
C ARG A 284 0.07 -6.31 21.58
N VAL A 285 -1.11 -6.21 21.03
CA VAL A 285 -1.73 -4.93 20.62
C VAL A 285 -3.08 -4.81 21.33
N VAL A 286 -3.34 -3.64 21.92
CA VAL A 286 -4.63 -3.29 22.49
C VAL A 286 -5.07 -1.99 21.83
N GLY A 287 -6.31 -1.94 21.36
CA GLY A 287 -6.90 -0.75 20.74
C GLY A 287 -8.22 -0.42 21.40
N ALA A 288 -8.49 0.86 21.59
CA ALA A 288 -9.77 1.39 22.02
C ALA A 288 -10.12 2.63 21.22
N GLY A 289 -11.38 2.91 21.05
CA GLY A 289 -11.87 4.11 20.39
C GLY A 289 -13.33 4.38 20.71
N ALA A 290 -13.71 5.64 20.67
CA ALA A 290 -15.09 6.08 20.86
C ALA A 290 -15.40 7.24 19.91
N SER A 291 -16.68 7.38 19.56
CA SER A 291 -17.20 8.59 18.95
C SER A 291 -17.88 9.43 20.05
N THR A 292 -17.39 10.65 20.24
CA THR A 292 -17.90 11.59 21.25
C THR A 292 -18.82 12.65 20.65
N SER A 293 -18.98 12.68 19.31
CA SER A 293 -19.88 13.63 18.66
C SER A 293 -21.32 13.11 18.70
N ASN A 294 -22.28 13.99 18.95
CA ASN A 294 -23.71 13.79 18.76
C ASN A 294 -24.11 13.67 17.28
N SER A 295 -23.14 13.46 16.39
CA SER A 295 -23.40 13.16 14.99
C SER A 295 -24.27 11.89 14.94
N THR A 296 -25.45 12.02 14.37
CA THR A 296 -26.33 10.90 14.04
C THR A 296 -25.49 9.72 13.54
N PRO A 297 -25.65 8.52 14.11
CA PRO A 297 -24.90 7.37 13.65
C PRO A 297 -25.01 7.32 12.13
N ALA A 298 -23.87 7.23 11.49
CA ALA A 298 -23.83 7.11 10.05
C ALA A 298 -24.83 6.03 9.64
N THR A 299 -25.80 6.40 8.83
CA THR A 299 -26.84 5.50 8.28
C THR A 299 -26.24 4.56 7.23
N CYS A 300 -24.97 4.16 7.38
CA CYS A 300 -24.41 3.07 6.62
C CYS A 300 -24.90 1.76 7.24
N PRO A 301 -25.76 0.98 6.59
CA PRO A 301 -26.31 -0.26 7.13
C PRO A 301 -25.23 -1.26 7.54
N THR A 302 -24.04 -1.18 6.91
CA THR A 302 -22.90 -2.05 7.18
C THR A 302 -22.12 -1.66 8.45
N TRP A 303 -22.18 -0.41 8.90
CA TRP A 303 -21.50 0.04 10.13
C TRP A 303 -22.23 -0.40 11.41
N ARG A 304 -23.56 -0.51 11.37
CA ARG A 304 -24.34 -0.89 12.55
C ARG A 304 -24.19 -2.37 12.95
N ARG A 305 -23.78 -3.25 12.04
CA ARG A 305 -23.74 -4.69 12.30
C ARG A 305 -22.39 -5.25 12.72
N SER A 306 -21.29 -4.49 12.62
CA SER A 306 -19.96 -5.06 12.76
C SER A 306 -19.06 -4.42 13.81
N TRP A 307 -19.54 -3.45 14.58
CA TRP A 307 -18.77 -2.90 15.69
C TRP A 307 -19.41 -3.35 17.02
N PRO A 308 -18.86 -4.36 17.69
CA PRO A 308 -19.28 -4.65 19.06
C PRO A 308 -18.84 -3.49 19.93
N THR A 309 -19.79 -2.88 20.63
CA THR A 309 -19.57 -1.85 21.65
C THR A 309 -18.89 -2.39 22.91
N THR A 310 -18.41 -3.62 22.88
CA THR A 310 -17.72 -4.27 23.99
C THR A 310 -16.33 -4.72 23.58
N THR A 311 -15.34 -4.03 24.10
CA THR A 311 -13.95 -4.48 24.18
C THR A 311 -13.89 -5.78 24.99
N ARG A 312 -13.96 -6.94 24.37
CA ARG A 312 -13.42 -8.15 24.99
C ARG A 312 -11.91 -8.13 24.78
N ALA A 313 -11.18 -7.91 25.85
CA ALA A 313 -9.76 -8.21 25.88
C ALA A 313 -9.62 -9.70 25.50
N ALA A 314 -9.02 -9.97 24.34
CA ALA A 314 -8.60 -11.32 24.02
C ALA A 314 -7.50 -11.68 25.01
N ARG A 315 -7.79 -12.55 25.94
CA ARG A 315 -6.76 -13.28 26.70
C ARG A 315 -6.27 -14.39 25.77
N ALA A 316 -4.99 -14.33 25.42
CA ALA A 316 -4.25 -15.48 24.90
C ALA A 316 -3.80 -16.32 26.06
#